data_84b8533ed7d489a087a9d1f7d1311d6d
#
_entry.id   84b8533ed7d489a087a9d1f7d1311d6d
#
_cell.length_a   1.000
_cell.length_b   1.000
_cell.length_c   1.000
_cell.angle_alpha   90.00
_cell.angle_beta   90.00
_cell.angle_gamma   90.00
#
_symmetry.space_group_name_H-M   'P 1'
#
loop_
_entity.id
_entity.type
_entity.pdbx_description
1 polymer ?
#
loop_
_entity_poly.entity_id
_entity_poly.type
_entity_poly.pdbx_seq_one_letter_code
_entity_poly.pdbx_strand_id
1 'polypeptide(L)'
;MVSVYGTSQTNAQKVKETFQTKNYQLTIDEINSMNSSEIHFDSILYLKAYSQIKLNQLKEANISISQLLQLNSNYYEAYFLKGLLAAKKEKYPDAISNFNKVIDANPSHDKALYNMALAKGLLEDYSNAIKDLDKCIAVNPNYSMAFYNRAYWYELSENFTAAISDYKKAIEIDHRYKEAYIALAYAYSQNGDRVNACETLQSAKNEGIEAANDLIETFCK
;
A
#
# COMPACT_ATOMS: atom_id res chain seq x y z
N MET A 1 -0.40 15.08 -41.22
CA MET A 1 -0.34 15.42 -39.77
C MET A 1 -1.34 14.68 -38.87
N VAL A 2 -2.38 14.05 -39.39
CA VAL A 2 -3.43 13.35 -38.61
C VAL A 2 -2.99 11.97 -38.04
N SER A 3 -1.98 11.30 -38.62
CA SER A 3 -1.60 9.93 -38.22
C SER A 3 -0.70 9.86 -36.98
N VAL A 4 0.05 10.92 -36.64
CA VAL A 4 0.99 10.90 -35.51
C VAL A 4 0.26 11.06 -34.18
N TYR A 5 -0.80 11.87 -34.14
CA TYR A 5 -1.61 12.04 -32.91
C TYR A 5 -2.45 10.80 -32.57
N GLY A 6 -2.91 10.06 -33.58
CA GLY A 6 -3.69 8.82 -33.36
C GLY A 6 -2.86 7.67 -32.78
N THR A 7 -1.57 7.53 -33.18
CA THR A 7 -0.69 6.47 -32.69
C THR A 7 -0.18 6.75 -31.27
N SER A 8 0.06 8.01 -30.92
CA SER A 8 0.53 8.38 -29.58
C SER A 8 -0.55 8.18 -28.50
N GLN A 9 -1.81 8.51 -28.83
CA GLN A 9 -2.94 8.22 -27.92
C GLN A 9 -3.15 6.70 -27.71
N THR A 10 -2.98 5.89 -28.77
CA THR A 10 -3.10 4.43 -28.68
C THR A 10 -1.97 3.82 -27.82
N ASN A 11 -0.74 4.30 -27.94
CA ASN A 11 0.39 3.82 -27.14
C ASN A 11 0.22 4.16 -25.66
N ALA A 12 -0.14 5.39 -25.32
CA ALA A 12 -0.38 5.81 -23.93
C ALA A 12 -1.55 5.05 -23.27
N GLN A 13 -2.60 4.75 -24.04
CA GLN A 13 -3.73 3.97 -23.56
C GLN A 13 -3.32 2.51 -23.28
N LYS A 14 -2.57 1.90 -24.18
CA LYS A 14 -2.03 0.55 -24.02
C LYS A 14 -1.16 0.43 -22.78
N VAL A 15 -0.25 1.37 -22.55
CA VAL A 15 0.59 1.43 -21.32
C VAL A 15 -0.26 1.48 -20.04
N LYS A 16 -1.34 2.28 -20.04
CA LYS A 16 -2.25 2.35 -18.89
C LYS A 16 -2.97 1.02 -18.63
N GLU A 17 -3.43 0.36 -19.68
CA GLU A 17 -4.08 -0.96 -19.58
C GLU A 17 -3.11 -2.02 -19.05
N THR A 18 -1.90 -2.08 -19.58
CA THR A 18 -0.85 -2.98 -19.10
C THR A 18 -0.50 -2.72 -17.64
N PHE A 19 -0.40 -1.45 -17.23
CA PHE A 19 -0.16 -1.08 -15.84
C PHE A 19 -1.30 -1.53 -14.92
N GLN A 20 -2.56 -1.44 -15.34
CA GLN A 20 -3.72 -1.90 -14.57
C GLN A 20 -3.70 -3.41 -14.31
N THR A 21 -3.14 -4.21 -15.21
CA THR A 21 -2.92 -5.64 -14.99
C THR A 21 -1.77 -5.97 -14.04
N LYS A 22 -1.09 -4.96 -13.51
CA LYS A 22 0.10 -5.07 -12.64
C LYS A 22 1.30 -5.76 -13.31
N ASN A 23 1.32 -5.83 -14.65
CA ASN A 23 2.48 -6.33 -15.41
C ASN A 23 3.52 -5.19 -15.54
N TYR A 24 4.24 -4.92 -14.45
CA TYR A 24 5.14 -3.79 -14.36
C TYR A 24 6.33 -3.87 -15.31
N GLN A 25 6.84 -5.06 -15.61
CA GLN A 25 7.93 -5.21 -16.58
C GLN A 25 7.45 -4.85 -17.99
N LEU A 26 6.33 -5.40 -18.42
CA LEU A 26 5.78 -5.07 -19.72
C LEU A 26 5.41 -3.59 -19.85
N THR A 27 4.91 -2.99 -18.76
CA THR A 27 4.65 -1.54 -18.73
C THR A 27 5.93 -0.72 -19.02
N ILE A 28 7.06 -1.11 -18.42
CA ILE A 28 8.36 -0.43 -18.66
C ILE A 28 8.81 -0.66 -20.09
N ASP A 29 8.71 -1.87 -20.61
CA ASP A 29 9.15 -2.24 -21.97
C ASP A 29 8.35 -1.48 -23.03
N GLU A 30 7.03 -1.38 -22.85
CA GLU A 30 6.16 -0.58 -23.71
C GLU A 30 6.54 0.91 -23.68
N ILE A 31 6.77 1.49 -22.48
CA ILE A 31 7.20 2.89 -22.36
C ILE A 31 8.55 3.11 -23.04
N ASN A 32 9.49 2.18 -22.88
CA ASN A 32 10.84 2.31 -23.49
C ASN A 32 10.79 2.17 -25.03
N SER A 33 9.75 1.54 -25.60
CA SER A 33 9.54 1.45 -27.04
C SER A 33 8.88 2.71 -27.66
N MET A 34 8.37 3.63 -26.81
CA MET A 34 7.73 4.87 -27.26
C MET A 34 8.78 5.87 -27.78
N ASN A 35 8.34 6.75 -28.67
CA ASN A 35 9.18 7.86 -29.11
C ASN A 35 9.43 8.86 -27.98
N SER A 36 10.58 9.53 -27.99
CA SER A 36 10.96 10.49 -26.94
C SER A 36 9.93 11.61 -26.71
N SER A 37 9.22 12.04 -27.77
CA SER A 37 8.13 13.02 -27.67
C SER A 37 6.88 12.50 -26.94
N GLU A 38 6.67 11.19 -26.91
CA GLU A 38 5.52 10.53 -26.25
C GLU A 38 5.81 10.25 -24.78
N ILE A 39 7.09 10.10 -24.39
CA ILE A 39 7.51 9.81 -23.02
C ILE A 39 7.42 11.04 -22.11
N HIS A 40 7.32 12.24 -22.68
CA HIS A 40 7.28 13.52 -21.94
C HIS A 40 5.91 13.86 -21.32
N PHE A 41 5.00 12.88 -21.20
CA PHE A 41 3.77 13.07 -20.43
C PHE A 41 3.99 12.70 -18.98
N ASP A 42 3.65 13.58 -18.04
CA ASP A 42 3.74 13.38 -16.59
C ASP A 42 3.23 12.00 -16.18
N SER A 43 2.06 11.61 -16.73
CA SER A 43 1.43 10.32 -16.43
C SER A 43 2.26 9.11 -16.87
N ILE A 44 2.96 9.17 -18.00
CA ILE A 44 3.80 8.06 -18.50
C ILE A 44 5.05 7.90 -17.64
N LEU A 45 5.73 9.00 -17.32
CA LEU A 45 6.88 8.99 -16.41
C LEU A 45 6.49 8.50 -15.01
N TYR A 46 5.29 8.89 -14.53
CA TYR A 46 4.75 8.38 -13.28
C TYR A 46 4.58 6.85 -13.31
N LEU A 47 3.92 6.31 -14.34
CA LEU A 47 3.71 4.86 -14.48
C LEU A 47 5.04 4.12 -14.57
N LYS A 48 6.02 4.66 -15.30
CA LYS A 48 7.38 4.10 -15.40
C LYS A 48 8.04 4.03 -14.03
N ALA A 49 8.12 5.14 -13.32
CA ALA A 49 8.76 5.23 -12.01
C ALA A 49 8.07 4.33 -10.98
N TYR A 50 6.73 4.30 -10.98
CA TYR A 50 5.97 3.42 -10.10
C TYR A 50 6.27 1.94 -10.37
N SER A 51 6.28 1.53 -11.65
CA SER A 51 6.60 0.16 -12.07
C SER A 51 8.01 -0.24 -11.66
N GLN A 52 8.98 0.67 -11.82
CA GLN A 52 10.37 0.48 -11.39
C GLN A 52 10.48 0.30 -9.87
N ILE A 53 9.73 1.07 -9.07
CA ILE A 53 9.67 0.88 -7.61
C ILE A 53 9.12 -0.52 -7.27
N LYS A 54 8.06 -0.95 -7.96
CA LYS A 54 7.44 -2.27 -7.73
C LYS A 54 8.40 -3.42 -8.05
N LEU A 55 9.24 -3.27 -9.06
CA LEU A 55 10.26 -4.24 -9.45
C LEU A 55 11.59 -4.07 -8.70
N ASN A 56 11.62 -3.21 -7.68
CA ASN A 56 12.83 -2.90 -6.89
C ASN A 56 14.01 -2.31 -7.71
N GLN A 57 13.71 -1.72 -8.87
CA GLN A 57 14.66 -0.99 -9.73
C GLN A 57 14.85 0.44 -9.19
N LEU A 58 15.45 0.57 -8.00
CA LEU A 58 15.40 1.81 -7.22
C LEU A 58 16.26 2.93 -7.79
N LYS A 59 17.33 2.60 -8.55
CA LYS A 59 18.18 3.60 -9.22
C LYS A 59 17.43 4.20 -10.40
N GLU A 60 16.85 3.37 -11.24
CA GLU A 60 16.07 3.74 -12.42
C GLU A 60 14.83 4.54 -12.03
N ALA A 61 14.14 4.11 -10.97
CA ALA A 61 13.00 4.84 -10.41
C ALA A 61 13.38 6.26 -10.00
N ASN A 62 14.54 6.44 -9.34
CA ASN A 62 15.00 7.77 -8.95
C ASN A 62 15.27 8.67 -10.17
N ILE A 63 15.81 8.13 -11.26
CA ILE A 63 16.02 8.86 -12.51
C ILE A 63 14.67 9.28 -13.10
N SER A 64 13.72 8.34 -13.23
CA SER A 64 12.39 8.63 -13.78
C SER A 64 11.62 9.67 -12.96
N ILE A 65 11.70 9.61 -11.62
CA ILE A 65 11.11 10.62 -10.74
C ILE A 65 11.77 12.00 -10.93
N SER A 66 13.10 12.03 -11.10
CA SER A 66 13.82 13.29 -11.35
C SER A 66 13.41 13.91 -12.67
N GLN A 67 13.27 13.12 -13.73
CA GLN A 67 12.75 13.56 -15.02
C GLN A 67 11.32 14.11 -14.91
N LEU A 68 10.45 13.41 -14.17
CA LEU A 68 9.08 13.87 -13.92
C LEU A 68 9.03 15.23 -13.22
N LEU A 69 9.87 15.45 -12.20
CA LEU A 69 9.94 16.72 -11.48
C LEU A 69 10.62 17.84 -12.29
N GLN A 70 11.51 17.51 -13.22
CA GLN A 70 12.06 18.48 -14.17
C GLN A 70 10.99 18.93 -15.18
N LEU A 71 10.14 18.00 -15.63
CA LEU A 71 9.05 18.31 -16.54
C LEU A 71 7.96 19.13 -15.85
N ASN A 72 7.59 18.75 -14.62
CA ASN A 72 6.56 19.40 -13.83
C ASN A 72 6.91 19.40 -12.34
N SER A 73 7.51 20.49 -11.88
CA SER A 73 7.96 20.63 -10.48
C SER A 73 6.81 20.61 -9.45
N ASN A 74 5.58 20.91 -9.90
CA ASN A 74 4.39 20.95 -9.06
C ASN A 74 3.57 19.65 -9.10
N TYR A 75 4.07 18.61 -9.77
CA TYR A 75 3.39 17.32 -9.84
C TYR A 75 3.50 16.58 -8.49
N TYR A 76 2.54 16.81 -7.60
CA TYR A 76 2.58 16.28 -6.22
C TYR A 76 2.67 14.74 -6.17
N GLU A 77 2.12 14.02 -7.17
CA GLU A 77 2.25 12.56 -7.25
C GLU A 77 3.71 12.09 -7.41
N ALA A 78 4.61 12.93 -7.92
CA ALA A 78 6.04 12.62 -7.93
C ALA A 78 6.62 12.54 -6.52
N TYR A 79 6.10 13.33 -5.58
CA TYR A 79 6.49 13.23 -4.17
C TYR A 79 5.93 11.97 -3.51
N PHE A 80 4.75 11.47 -3.94
CA PHE A 80 4.29 10.15 -3.54
C PHE A 80 5.30 9.06 -3.94
N LEU A 81 5.78 9.07 -5.18
CA LEU A 81 6.81 8.13 -5.65
C LEU A 81 8.14 8.30 -4.88
N LYS A 82 8.56 9.54 -4.57
CA LYS A 82 9.74 9.78 -3.72
C LYS A 82 9.56 9.20 -2.33
N GLY A 83 8.37 9.32 -1.76
CA GLY A 83 8.02 8.70 -0.48
C GLY A 83 8.12 7.19 -0.53
N LEU A 84 7.54 6.54 -1.54
CA LEU A 84 7.63 5.09 -1.74
C LEU A 84 9.09 4.64 -1.95
N LEU A 85 9.86 5.38 -2.74
CA LEU A 85 11.27 5.09 -2.98
C LEU A 85 12.10 5.21 -1.70
N ALA A 86 11.85 6.24 -0.88
CA ALA A 86 12.50 6.42 0.41
C ALA A 86 12.15 5.29 1.38
N ALA A 87 10.87 4.91 1.47
CA ALA A 87 10.41 3.80 2.30
C ALA A 87 11.05 2.47 1.88
N LYS A 88 11.17 2.20 0.58
CA LYS A 88 11.90 1.03 0.05
C LYS A 88 13.39 1.00 0.42
N LYS A 89 13.98 2.16 0.66
CA LYS A 89 15.37 2.33 1.13
C LYS A 89 15.47 2.44 2.65
N GLU A 90 14.37 2.17 3.37
CA GLU A 90 14.24 2.26 4.83
C GLU A 90 14.55 3.66 5.39
N LYS A 91 14.48 4.69 4.52
CA LYS A 91 14.64 6.09 4.90
C LYS A 91 13.29 6.68 5.31
N TYR A 92 12.75 6.18 6.42
CA TYR A 92 11.39 6.51 6.86
C TYR A 92 11.15 8.02 7.13
N PRO A 93 12.09 8.79 7.73
CA PRO A 93 11.91 10.24 7.86
C PRO A 93 11.78 10.94 6.51
N ASP A 94 12.58 10.55 5.49
CA ASP A 94 12.48 11.10 4.14
C ASP A 94 11.14 10.70 3.48
N ALA A 95 10.67 9.48 3.71
CA ALA A 95 9.38 9.01 3.22
C ALA A 95 8.25 9.86 3.79
N ILE A 96 8.21 10.06 5.11
CA ILE A 96 7.21 10.89 5.80
C ILE A 96 7.21 12.32 5.26
N SER A 97 8.39 12.92 5.10
CA SER A 97 8.52 14.28 4.53
C SER A 97 7.92 14.39 3.13
N ASN A 98 8.15 13.38 2.28
CA ASN A 98 7.59 13.37 0.93
C ASN A 98 6.08 13.10 0.92
N PHE A 99 5.57 12.18 1.76
CA PHE A 99 4.12 11.95 1.88
C PHE A 99 3.38 13.18 2.43
N ASN A 100 3.98 13.94 3.36
CA ASN A 100 3.39 15.19 3.82
C ASN A 100 3.15 16.17 2.68
N LYS A 101 4.09 16.35 1.73
CA LYS A 101 3.89 17.21 0.56
C LYS A 101 2.71 16.77 -0.30
N VAL A 102 2.44 15.46 -0.37
CA VAL A 102 1.27 14.93 -1.08
C VAL A 102 -0.01 15.27 -0.33
N ILE A 103 -0.01 15.08 1.00
CA ILE A 103 -1.17 15.33 1.86
C ILE A 103 -1.50 16.82 1.94
N ASP A 104 -0.48 17.70 1.94
CA ASP A 104 -0.65 19.16 1.88
C ASP A 104 -1.34 19.59 0.57
N ALA A 105 -1.00 18.93 -0.56
CA ALA A 105 -1.62 19.20 -1.86
C ALA A 105 -2.99 18.50 -2.02
N ASN A 106 -3.16 17.31 -1.46
CA ASN A 106 -4.38 16.52 -1.50
C ASN A 106 -4.60 15.80 -0.15
N PRO A 107 -5.33 16.42 0.80
CA PRO A 107 -5.60 15.82 2.11
C PRO A 107 -6.38 14.49 2.07
N SER A 108 -7.05 14.20 0.95
CA SER A 108 -7.81 12.96 0.74
C SER A 108 -7.03 11.88 -0.03
N HIS A 109 -5.70 11.97 -0.07
CA HIS A 109 -4.88 10.95 -0.71
C HIS A 109 -4.67 9.75 0.22
N ASP A 110 -5.60 8.78 0.18
CA ASP A 110 -5.63 7.60 1.07
C ASP A 110 -4.32 6.80 1.08
N LYS A 111 -3.70 6.59 -0.09
CA LYS A 111 -2.44 5.85 -0.20
C LYS A 111 -1.25 6.59 0.44
N ALA A 112 -1.23 7.93 0.39
CA ALA A 112 -0.18 8.71 1.04
C ALA A 112 -0.34 8.67 2.56
N LEU A 113 -1.57 8.83 3.06
CA LEU A 113 -1.91 8.69 4.48
C LEU A 113 -1.51 7.31 5.00
N TYR A 114 -1.89 6.25 4.29
CA TYR A 114 -1.54 4.87 4.62
C TYR A 114 -0.03 4.64 4.68
N ASN A 115 0.71 5.01 3.63
CA ASN A 115 2.16 4.76 3.59
C ASN A 115 2.93 5.64 4.59
N MET A 116 2.43 6.85 4.90
CA MET A 116 2.98 7.69 5.96
C MET A 116 2.79 7.04 7.34
N ALA A 117 1.61 6.48 7.59
CA ALA A 117 1.34 5.75 8.81
C ALA A 117 2.25 4.53 8.96
N LEU A 118 2.46 3.75 7.88
CA LEU A 118 3.41 2.64 7.91
C LEU A 118 4.83 3.10 8.25
N ALA A 119 5.30 4.19 7.64
CA ALA A 119 6.63 4.72 7.91
C ALA A 119 6.79 5.19 9.37
N LYS A 120 5.74 5.80 9.96
CA LYS A 120 5.72 6.16 11.38
C LYS A 120 5.70 4.94 12.30
N GLY A 121 4.87 3.93 11.97
CA GLY A 121 4.82 2.70 12.73
C GLY A 121 6.15 1.94 12.76
N LEU A 122 6.89 1.93 11.63
CA LEU A 122 8.24 1.36 11.54
C LEU A 122 9.31 2.17 12.31
N LEU A 123 9.00 3.40 12.69
CA LEU A 123 9.77 4.22 13.63
C LEU A 123 9.24 4.12 15.09
N GLU A 124 8.35 3.16 15.34
CA GLU A 124 7.70 2.92 16.64
C GLU A 124 6.81 4.08 17.12
N ASP A 125 6.51 5.06 16.25
CA ASP A 125 5.57 6.16 16.53
C ASP A 125 4.12 5.70 16.29
N TYR A 126 3.70 4.68 17.06
CA TYR A 126 2.40 4.02 16.90
C TYR A 126 1.23 4.99 17.08
N SER A 127 1.34 5.93 18.00
CA SER A 127 0.28 6.91 18.28
C SER A 127 -0.03 7.79 17.06
N ASN A 128 0.98 8.30 16.37
CA ASN A 128 0.79 9.12 15.18
C ASN A 128 0.47 8.25 13.94
N ALA A 129 0.99 7.02 13.88
CA ALA A 129 0.62 6.05 12.83
C ALA A 129 -0.88 5.74 12.88
N ILE A 130 -1.45 5.48 14.07
CA ILE A 130 -2.88 5.24 14.27
C ILE A 130 -3.70 6.45 13.81
N LYS A 131 -3.32 7.69 14.19
CA LYS A 131 -4.03 8.91 13.75
C LYS A 131 -4.04 9.09 12.22
N ASP A 132 -2.95 8.72 11.55
CA ASP A 132 -2.92 8.82 10.09
C ASP A 132 -3.73 7.71 9.42
N LEU A 133 -3.80 6.50 10.03
CA LEU A 133 -4.71 5.45 9.58
C LEU A 133 -6.19 5.81 9.84
N ASP A 134 -6.50 6.53 10.94
CA ASP A 134 -7.85 7.09 11.16
C ASP A 134 -8.28 8.00 10.01
N LYS A 135 -7.39 8.89 9.56
CA LYS A 135 -7.64 9.76 8.40
C LYS A 135 -7.77 8.94 7.11
N CYS A 136 -6.89 7.94 6.91
CA CYS A 136 -6.94 7.05 5.75
C CYS A 136 -8.28 6.32 5.67
N ILE A 137 -8.74 5.75 6.77
CA ILE A 137 -10.02 5.03 6.88
C ILE A 137 -11.21 5.97 6.69
N ALA A 138 -11.14 7.21 7.20
CA ALA A 138 -12.17 8.21 6.98
C ALA A 138 -12.32 8.57 5.49
N VAL A 139 -11.21 8.60 4.74
CA VAL A 139 -11.21 8.83 3.28
C VAL A 139 -11.67 7.59 2.51
N ASN A 140 -11.19 6.42 2.91
CA ASN A 140 -11.46 5.15 2.24
C ASN A 140 -11.90 4.07 3.25
N PRO A 141 -13.18 3.98 3.60
CA PRO A 141 -13.70 3.02 4.59
C PRO A 141 -13.59 1.54 4.18
N ASN A 142 -13.27 1.26 2.93
CA ASN A 142 -13.11 -0.10 2.42
C ASN A 142 -11.64 -0.53 2.25
N TYR A 143 -10.71 0.17 2.92
CA TYR A 143 -9.29 -0.15 2.82
C TYR A 143 -8.90 -1.17 3.89
N SER A 144 -9.11 -2.47 3.62
CA SER A 144 -8.85 -3.58 4.57
C SER A 144 -7.45 -3.53 5.19
N MET A 145 -6.42 -3.22 4.40
CA MET A 145 -5.05 -3.08 4.89
C MET A 145 -4.86 -1.93 5.89
N ALA A 146 -5.66 -0.86 5.82
CA ALA A 146 -5.58 0.23 6.78
C ALA A 146 -6.12 -0.21 8.14
N PHE A 147 -7.23 -0.95 8.18
CA PHE A 147 -7.74 -1.56 9.41
C PHE A 147 -6.76 -2.57 9.98
N TYR A 148 -6.22 -3.47 9.15
CA TYR A 148 -5.25 -4.46 9.61
C TYR A 148 -4.02 -3.81 10.26
N ASN A 149 -3.42 -2.79 9.63
CA ASN A 149 -2.23 -2.14 10.18
C ASN A 149 -2.56 -1.28 11.41
N ARG A 150 -3.75 -0.66 11.48
CA ARG A 150 -4.17 0.04 12.71
C ARG A 150 -4.36 -0.94 13.87
N ALA A 151 -4.96 -2.10 13.61
CA ALA A 151 -5.07 -3.19 14.56
C ALA A 151 -3.69 -3.64 15.07
N TYR A 152 -2.74 -3.79 14.15
CA TYR A 152 -1.38 -4.19 14.51
C TYR A 152 -0.67 -3.17 15.40
N TRP A 153 -0.85 -1.86 15.13
CA TRP A 153 -0.31 -0.82 16.03
C TRP A 153 -1.04 -0.77 17.37
N TYR A 154 -2.35 -1.04 17.41
CA TYR A 154 -3.08 -1.21 18.68
C TYR A 154 -2.56 -2.42 19.46
N GLU A 155 -2.30 -3.53 18.80
CA GLU A 155 -1.75 -4.75 19.41
C GLU A 155 -0.38 -4.49 20.03
N LEU A 156 0.55 -3.84 19.30
CA LEU A 156 1.85 -3.45 19.82
C LEU A 156 1.78 -2.42 20.97
N SER A 157 0.66 -1.72 21.09
CA SER A 157 0.33 -0.83 22.22
C SER A 157 -0.48 -1.53 23.30
N GLU A 158 -0.59 -2.86 23.27
CA GLU A 158 -1.35 -3.72 24.20
C GLU A 158 -2.85 -3.40 24.27
N ASN A 159 -3.40 -2.66 23.29
CA ASN A 159 -4.84 -2.39 23.19
C ASN A 159 -5.53 -3.49 22.35
N PHE A 160 -5.58 -4.70 22.91
CA PHE A 160 -6.12 -5.87 22.21
C PHE A 160 -7.61 -5.71 21.85
N THR A 161 -8.40 -5.00 22.66
CA THR A 161 -9.82 -4.75 22.36
C THR A 161 -10.00 -3.96 21.07
N ALA A 162 -9.24 -2.89 20.87
CA ALA A 162 -9.28 -2.10 19.65
C ALA A 162 -8.72 -2.90 18.46
N ALA A 163 -7.63 -3.66 18.68
CA ALA A 163 -7.04 -4.52 17.66
C ALA A 163 -8.04 -5.56 17.13
N ILE A 164 -8.75 -6.25 18.01
CA ILE A 164 -9.79 -7.23 17.67
C ILE A 164 -10.88 -6.60 16.79
N SER A 165 -11.34 -5.40 17.14
CA SER A 165 -12.37 -4.70 16.36
C SER A 165 -11.91 -4.43 14.92
N ASP A 166 -10.68 -3.96 14.76
CA ASP A 166 -10.13 -3.60 13.48
C ASP A 166 -9.75 -4.82 12.62
N TYR A 167 -9.18 -5.88 13.21
CA TYR A 167 -8.94 -7.13 12.49
C TYR A 167 -10.23 -7.75 11.96
N LYS A 168 -11.31 -7.74 12.77
CA LYS A 168 -12.64 -8.16 12.29
C LYS A 168 -13.10 -7.33 11.10
N LYS A 169 -12.90 -6.02 11.15
CA LYS A 169 -13.29 -5.13 10.05
C LYS A 169 -12.46 -5.39 8.79
N ALA A 170 -11.17 -5.66 8.93
CA ALA A 170 -10.31 -6.03 7.80
C ALA A 170 -10.81 -7.31 7.11
N ILE A 171 -11.22 -8.33 7.89
CA ILE A 171 -11.77 -9.60 7.38
C ILE A 171 -13.15 -9.37 6.73
N GLU A 172 -14.02 -8.54 7.32
CA GLU A 172 -15.33 -8.20 6.76
C GLU A 172 -15.19 -7.57 5.36
N ILE A 173 -14.16 -6.70 5.17
CA ILE A 173 -13.89 -6.05 3.88
C ILE A 173 -13.25 -7.01 2.88
N ASP A 174 -12.32 -7.83 3.33
CA ASP A 174 -11.64 -8.83 2.49
C ASP A 174 -11.57 -10.20 3.21
N HIS A 175 -12.52 -11.06 2.95
CA HIS A 175 -12.59 -12.40 3.52
C HIS A 175 -11.40 -13.30 3.18
N ARG A 176 -10.58 -12.93 2.18
CA ARG A 176 -9.38 -13.66 1.79
C ARG A 176 -8.10 -13.10 2.43
N TYR A 177 -8.22 -12.15 3.35
CA TYR A 177 -7.08 -11.57 4.05
C TYR A 177 -6.56 -12.52 5.14
N LYS A 178 -5.74 -13.48 4.71
CA LYS A 178 -5.27 -14.61 5.55
C LYS A 178 -4.56 -14.16 6.82
N GLU A 179 -3.71 -13.15 6.71
CA GLU A 179 -2.94 -12.61 7.83
C GLU A 179 -3.85 -12.02 8.91
N ALA A 180 -4.99 -11.46 8.53
CA ALA A 180 -5.94 -10.86 9.47
C ALA A 180 -6.62 -11.91 10.36
N TYR A 181 -6.90 -13.11 9.84
CA TYR A 181 -7.47 -14.20 10.66
C TYR A 181 -6.48 -14.65 11.74
N ILE A 182 -5.23 -14.85 11.38
CA ILE A 182 -4.20 -15.30 12.34
C ILE A 182 -3.95 -14.21 13.40
N ALA A 183 -3.84 -12.96 12.98
CA ALA A 183 -3.66 -11.83 13.89
C ALA A 183 -4.88 -11.65 14.81
N LEU A 184 -6.11 -11.82 14.30
CA LEU A 184 -7.33 -11.77 15.13
C LEU A 184 -7.33 -12.86 16.20
N ALA A 185 -7.00 -14.10 15.84
CA ALA A 185 -6.92 -15.20 16.79
C ALA A 185 -5.88 -14.94 17.88
N TYR A 186 -4.72 -14.40 17.48
CA TYR A 186 -3.68 -14.00 18.43
C TYR A 186 -4.16 -12.88 19.36
N ALA A 187 -4.78 -11.82 18.82
CA ALA A 187 -5.31 -10.72 19.62
C ALA A 187 -6.37 -11.18 20.62
N TYR A 188 -7.26 -12.10 20.23
CA TYR A 188 -8.21 -12.74 21.17
C TYR A 188 -7.50 -13.51 22.27
N SER A 189 -6.47 -14.29 21.92
CA SER A 189 -5.70 -15.06 22.91
C SER A 189 -5.01 -14.12 23.92
N GLN A 190 -4.39 -13.04 23.46
CA GLN A 190 -3.77 -12.05 24.34
C GLN A 190 -4.79 -11.30 25.21
N ASN A 191 -6.00 -11.13 24.72
CA ASN A 191 -7.12 -10.54 25.49
C ASN A 191 -7.79 -11.54 26.45
N GLY A 192 -7.28 -12.78 26.58
CA GLY A 192 -7.81 -13.83 27.44
C GLY A 192 -9.04 -14.57 26.89
N ASP A 193 -9.43 -14.31 25.65
CA ASP A 193 -10.62 -14.90 25.02
C ASP A 193 -10.23 -16.09 24.12
N ARG A 194 -9.89 -17.20 24.77
CA ARG A 194 -9.48 -18.44 24.09
C ARG A 194 -10.60 -19.01 23.20
N VAL A 195 -11.84 -18.83 23.57
CA VAL A 195 -12.99 -19.37 22.82
C VAL A 195 -13.04 -18.72 21.44
N ASN A 196 -13.11 -17.40 21.39
CA ASN A 196 -13.14 -16.67 20.13
C ASN A 196 -11.84 -16.82 19.32
N ALA A 197 -10.68 -17.00 19.98
CA ALA A 197 -9.43 -17.33 19.28
C ALA A 197 -9.56 -18.63 18.49
N CYS A 198 -10.08 -19.69 19.12
CA CYS A 198 -10.25 -21.01 18.48
C CYS A 198 -11.34 -20.99 17.39
N GLU A 199 -12.45 -20.29 17.60
CA GLU A 199 -13.48 -20.10 16.58
C GLU A 199 -12.93 -19.36 15.35
N THR A 200 -12.09 -18.35 15.57
CA THR A 200 -11.43 -17.61 14.49
C THR A 200 -10.48 -18.51 13.69
N LEU A 201 -9.67 -19.34 14.37
CA LEU A 201 -8.79 -20.31 13.71
C LEU A 201 -9.60 -21.36 12.93
N GLN A 202 -10.73 -21.81 13.46
CA GLN A 202 -11.60 -22.75 12.73
C GLN A 202 -12.19 -22.10 11.47
N SER A 203 -12.56 -20.82 11.55
CA SER A 203 -13.02 -20.04 10.39
C SER A 203 -11.90 -19.88 9.35
N ALA A 204 -10.67 -19.56 9.80
CA ALA A 204 -9.50 -19.49 8.95
C ALA A 204 -9.24 -20.81 8.20
N LYS A 205 -9.36 -21.95 8.89
CA LYS A 205 -9.23 -23.28 8.28
C LYS A 205 -10.30 -23.51 7.22
N ASN A 206 -11.54 -23.11 7.45
CA ASN A 206 -12.64 -23.25 6.49
C ASN A 206 -12.40 -22.39 5.23
N GLU A 207 -11.72 -21.24 5.38
CA GLU A 207 -11.25 -20.40 4.26
C GLU A 207 -9.98 -20.94 3.56
N GLY A 208 -9.50 -22.12 3.96
CA GLY A 208 -8.33 -22.77 3.36
C GLY A 208 -6.99 -22.16 3.79
N ILE A 209 -6.93 -21.53 4.95
CA ILE A 209 -5.69 -20.97 5.52
C ILE A 209 -4.94 -22.09 6.25
N GLU A 210 -3.96 -22.69 5.60
CA GLU A 210 -3.21 -23.85 6.12
C GLU A 210 -2.54 -23.61 7.48
N ALA A 211 -2.00 -22.40 7.69
CA ALA A 211 -1.36 -22.03 8.96
C ALA A 211 -2.29 -22.13 10.18
N ALA A 212 -3.61 -22.11 9.99
CA ALA A 212 -4.57 -22.28 11.06
C ALA A 212 -4.59 -23.71 11.62
N ASN A 213 -4.25 -24.74 10.83
CA ASN A 213 -4.29 -26.13 11.28
C ASN A 213 -3.35 -26.39 12.46
N ASP A 214 -2.10 -25.99 12.34
CA ASP A 214 -1.08 -26.19 13.39
C ASP A 214 -1.44 -25.41 14.67
N LEU A 215 -2.02 -24.21 14.48
CA LEU A 215 -2.46 -23.37 15.59
C LEU A 215 -3.66 -23.98 16.32
N ILE A 216 -4.64 -24.56 15.61
CA ILE A 216 -5.79 -25.27 16.22
C ILE A 216 -5.27 -26.45 17.05
N GLU A 217 -4.35 -27.24 16.51
CA GLU A 217 -3.80 -28.40 17.23
C GLU A 217 -3.06 -28.02 18.49
N THR A 218 -2.40 -26.87 18.49
CA THR A 218 -1.56 -26.41 19.60
C THR A 218 -2.38 -25.66 20.65
N PHE A 219 -3.31 -24.78 20.24
CA PHE A 219 -3.98 -23.84 21.13
C PHE A 219 -5.41 -24.23 21.51
N CYS A 220 -6.10 -25.09 20.73
CA CYS A 220 -7.52 -25.34 20.89
C CYS A 220 -7.87 -26.71 21.48
N LYS A 221 -6.89 -27.45 21.97
CA LYS A 221 -7.08 -28.70 22.68
C LYS A 221 -7.35 -28.51 24.17
#